data_26ef840f2c2553de6731acc8aef6179c
#
_entry.id   26ef840f2c2553de6731acc8aef6179c
#
_cell.length_a   1.000
_cell.length_b   1.000
_cell.length_c   1.000
_cell.angle_alpha   90.00
_cell.angle_beta   90.00
_cell.angle_gamma   90.00
#
_symmetry.space_group_name_H-M   'P 1'
#
loop_
_entity.id
_entity.type
_entity.pdbx_description
1 polymer ?
#
loop_
_entity_poly.entity_id
_entity_poly.type
_entity_poly.pdbx_seq_one_letter_code
_entity_poly.pdbx_strand_id
1 'polypeptide(L)'
;CGFDSIPSDIGVYFLQKNMRELHGVNAKQIKYRTRGFSGGASGGTVDSLMSMMEQAKKDSSILKIIANPYALNDKHKGLDGPDKMSPYFDDDFDAWVGPFIMAGINTRVVRRTNELLDNIYGEDFEYNEGSITGKGPKGLIGATTSGMVTGGMAGMAAFSPTRSILKSFLPKPGEGPSEEIMENGYFEIELLGIHPTDRSKDMRVWIHGDKDPGYKSTAKMISESALSL
;
A
#
# COMPACT_ATOMS: atom_id res chain seq x y z
N CYS A 1 -3.20 -12.47 1.44
CA CYS A 1 -1.85 -12.80 1.95
C CYS A 1 -0.87 -12.78 0.79
N GLY A 2 -0.14 -11.70 0.60
CA GLY A 2 0.85 -11.54 -0.48
C GLY A 2 1.47 -10.16 -0.39
N PHE A 3 2.14 -9.73 -1.46
CA PHE A 3 2.79 -8.43 -1.50
C PHE A 3 1.83 -7.26 -1.25
N ASP A 4 0.56 -7.42 -1.56
CA ASP A 4 -0.41 -6.35 -1.35
C ASP A 4 -0.40 -5.85 0.10
N SER A 5 -0.52 -6.73 1.09
CA SER A 5 -0.70 -6.31 2.49
C SER A 5 0.35 -6.86 3.46
N ILE A 6 1.02 -7.97 3.16
CA ILE A 6 1.98 -8.59 4.09
C ILE A 6 3.15 -7.64 4.44
N PRO A 7 3.84 -6.97 3.50
CA PRO A 7 4.90 -6.04 3.84
C PRO A 7 4.41 -4.85 4.68
N SER A 8 3.19 -4.39 4.42
CA SER A 8 2.58 -3.28 5.16
C SER A 8 2.24 -3.71 6.59
N ASP A 9 1.49 -4.78 6.75
CA ASP A 9 0.94 -5.22 8.03
C ASP A 9 2.02 -5.76 8.97
N ILE A 10 2.81 -6.72 8.49
CA ILE A 10 3.92 -7.28 9.27
C ILE A 10 5.03 -6.26 9.50
N GLY A 11 5.30 -5.37 8.53
CA GLY A 11 6.26 -4.28 8.69
C GLY A 11 5.88 -3.30 9.79
N VAL A 12 4.59 -2.91 9.85
CA VAL A 12 4.06 -2.07 10.93
C VAL A 12 4.14 -2.80 12.28
N TYR A 13 3.71 -4.05 12.34
CA TYR A 13 3.80 -4.85 13.56
C TYR A 13 5.24 -4.95 14.08
N PHE A 14 6.18 -5.25 13.19
CA PHE A 14 7.61 -5.33 13.51
C PHE A 14 8.16 -4.00 14.04
N LEU A 15 7.86 -2.89 13.36
CA LEU A 15 8.29 -1.57 13.79
C LEU A 15 7.70 -1.20 15.15
N GLN A 16 6.40 -1.39 15.37
CA GLN A 16 5.73 -1.11 16.64
C GLN A 16 6.27 -1.97 17.79
N LYS A 17 6.54 -3.25 17.51
CA LYS A 17 7.17 -4.14 18.50
C LYS A 17 8.53 -3.60 18.93
N ASN A 18 9.40 -3.25 17.99
CA ASN A 18 10.73 -2.71 18.29
C ASN A 18 10.67 -1.34 18.99
N MET A 19 9.73 -0.47 18.61
CA MET A 19 9.50 0.80 19.32
C MET A 19 9.17 0.58 20.78
N ARG A 20 8.29 -0.37 21.09
CA ARG A 20 7.97 -0.72 22.50
C ARG A 20 9.15 -1.31 23.24
N GLU A 21 9.90 -2.21 22.60
CA GLU A 21 11.05 -2.87 23.23
C GLU A 21 12.20 -1.89 23.52
N LEU A 22 12.47 -0.95 22.62
CA LEU A 22 13.59 -0.03 22.73
C LEU A 22 13.26 1.27 23.48
N HIS A 23 12.03 1.76 23.34
CA HIS A 23 11.64 3.07 23.85
C HIS A 23 10.45 3.05 24.82
N GLY A 24 9.82 1.88 25.02
CA GLY A 24 8.67 1.75 25.94
C GLY A 24 7.38 2.39 25.43
N VAL A 25 7.33 2.82 24.17
CA VAL A 25 6.18 3.51 23.55
C VAL A 25 5.91 2.99 22.15
N ASN A 26 4.71 3.24 21.64
CA ASN A 26 4.40 3.02 20.23
C ASN A 26 4.83 4.23 19.39
N ALA A 27 5.12 3.99 18.12
CA ALA A 27 5.15 5.06 17.13
C ALA A 27 3.74 5.64 16.99
N LYS A 28 3.60 6.96 17.12
CA LYS A 28 2.32 7.64 16.95
C LYS A 28 1.82 7.59 15.51
N GLN A 29 2.75 7.68 14.58
CA GLN A 29 2.50 7.60 13.14
C GLN A 29 3.53 6.70 12.48
N ILE A 30 3.09 5.91 11.51
CA ILE A 30 4.00 5.19 10.61
C ILE A 30 3.74 5.63 9.17
N LYS A 31 4.81 6.04 8.51
CA LYS A 31 4.83 6.39 7.08
C LYS A 31 5.49 5.25 6.32
N TYR A 32 4.74 4.58 5.46
CA TYR A 32 5.25 3.56 4.54
C TYR A 32 5.56 4.21 3.19
N ARG A 33 6.76 4.00 2.68
CA ARG A 33 7.21 4.56 1.40
C ARG A 33 7.82 3.48 0.53
N THR A 34 7.21 3.21 -0.63
CA THR A 34 7.90 2.42 -1.67
C THR A 34 9.01 3.26 -2.28
N ARG A 35 10.21 2.70 -2.33
CA ARG A 35 11.37 3.33 -2.96
C ARG A 35 11.63 2.80 -4.36
N GLY A 36 11.24 1.57 -4.63
CA GLY A 36 11.32 0.97 -5.94
C GLY A 36 10.67 -0.41 -5.96
N PHE A 37 10.24 -0.79 -7.12
CA PHE A 37 9.84 -2.17 -7.40
C PHE A 37 10.01 -2.45 -8.89
N SER A 38 10.34 -3.69 -9.19
CA SER A 38 10.36 -4.23 -10.56
C SER A 38 9.60 -5.54 -10.56
N GLY A 39 8.66 -5.66 -11.45
CA GLY A 39 7.79 -6.83 -11.57
C GLY A 39 6.59 -6.50 -12.45
N GLY A 40 5.66 -7.42 -12.54
CA GLY A 40 4.45 -7.26 -13.33
C GLY A 40 3.18 -7.35 -12.50
N ALA A 41 2.13 -6.69 -12.96
CA ALA A 41 0.80 -6.87 -12.40
C ALA A 41 0.26 -8.25 -12.79
N SER A 42 -0.42 -8.93 -11.86
CA SER A 42 -1.11 -10.18 -12.19
C SER A 42 -2.44 -9.90 -12.87
N GLY A 43 -2.80 -10.73 -13.84
CA GLY A 43 -4.11 -10.67 -14.49
C GLY A 43 -5.26 -10.82 -13.49
N GLY A 44 -5.07 -11.58 -12.40
CA GLY A 44 -6.05 -11.72 -11.33
C GLY A 44 -6.31 -10.43 -10.56
N THR A 45 -5.25 -9.66 -10.24
CA THR A 45 -5.39 -8.33 -9.60
C THR A 45 -6.17 -7.38 -10.49
N VAL A 46 -5.85 -7.37 -11.79
CA VAL A 46 -6.55 -6.54 -12.78
C VAL A 46 -8.03 -6.90 -12.87
N ASP A 47 -8.34 -8.19 -12.98
CA ASP A 47 -9.72 -8.67 -13.08
C ASP A 47 -10.53 -8.36 -11.83
N SER A 48 -9.94 -8.51 -10.65
CA SER A 48 -10.55 -8.15 -9.36
C SER A 48 -10.89 -6.65 -9.29
N LEU A 49 -9.97 -5.78 -9.70
CA LEU A 49 -10.22 -4.33 -9.76
C LEU A 49 -11.37 -4.00 -10.71
N MET A 50 -11.38 -4.60 -11.90
CA MET A 50 -12.43 -4.38 -12.89
C MET A 50 -13.80 -4.85 -12.40
N SER A 51 -13.84 -6.02 -11.77
CA SER A 51 -15.07 -6.58 -11.18
C SER A 51 -15.62 -5.70 -10.07
N MET A 52 -14.74 -5.20 -9.19
CA MET A 52 -15.12 -4.26 -8.13
C MET A 52 -15.72 -2.96 -8.72
N MET A 53 -15.13 -2.40 -9.78
CA MET A 53 -15.66 -1.21 -10.44
C MET A 53 -17.01 -1.45 -11.12
N GLU A 54 -17.22 -2.65 -11.68
CA GLU A 54 -18.52 -3.04 -12.23
C GLU A 54 -19.60 -3.15 -11.15
N GLN A 55 -19.27 -3.72 -10.02
CA GLN A 55 -20.20 -3.80 -8.89
C GLN A 55 -20.50 -2.41 -8.32
N ALA A 56 -19.49 -1.56 -8.16
CA ALA A 56 -19.65 -0.18 -7.69
C ALA A 56 -20.55 0.67 -8.62
N LYS A 57 -20.58 0.36 -9.92
CA LYS A 57 -21.51 1.00 -10.86
C LYS A 57 -22.97 0.57 -10.64
N LYS A 58 -23.19 -0.69 -10.27
CA LYS A 58 -24.53 -1.24 -9.98
C LYS A 58 -25.03 -0.81 -8.60
N ASP A 59 -24.11 -0.72 -7.65
CA ASP A 59 -24.36 -0.32 -6.27
C ASP A 59 -23.35 0.73 -5.81
N SER A 60 -23.79 2.00 -5.78
CA SER A 60 -22.95 3.13 -5.37
C SER A 60 -22.54 3.09 -3.89
N SER A 61 -23.18 2.24 -3.06
CA SER A 61 -22.78 2.06 -1.66
C SER A 61 -21.36 1.50 -1.55
N ILE A 62 -20.91 0.70 -2.53
CA ILE A 62 -19.57 0.16 -2.62
C ILE A 62 -18.52 1.28 -2.69
N LEU A 63 -18.78 2.38 -3.39
CA LEU A 63 -17.86 3.53 -3.43
C LEU A 63 -17.68 4.18 -2.07
N LYS A 64 -18.74 4.21 -1.25
CA LYS A 64 -18.67 4.73 0.14
C LYS A 64 -17.81 3.81 1.02
N ILE A 65 -17.91 2.50 0.83
CA ILE A 65 -17.08 1.52 1.53
C ILE A 65 -15.61 1.69 1.12
N ILE A 66 -15.32 1.76 -0.17
CA ILE A 66 -13.97 1.96 -0.70
C ILE A 66 -13.35 3.27 -0.17
N ALA A 67 -14.13 4.33 -0.11
CA ALA A 67 -13.68 5.64 0.37
C ALA A 67 -13.50 5.71 1.89
N ASN A 68 -14.06 4.77 2.65
CA ASN A 68 -13.94 4.76 4.11
C ASN A 68 -12.57 4.23 4.54
N PRO A 69 -11.74 5.03 5.22
CA PRO A 69 -10.42 4.57 5.71
C PRO A 69 -10.49 3.43 6.72
N TYR A 70 -11.62 3.26 7.40
CA TYR A 70 -11.87 2.23 8.42
C TYR A 70 -12.95 1.23 7.98
N ALA A 71 -13.03 0.94 6.68
CA ALA A 71 -14.08 0.07 6.13
C ALA A 71 -14.04 -1.37 6.66
N LEU A 72 -12.90 -1.85 7.12
CA LEU A 72 -12.71 -3.18 7.69
C LEU A 72 -12.85 -3.22 9.22
N ASN A 73 -12.95 -2.07 9.87
CA ASN A 73 -13.09 -1.98 11.31
C ASN A 73 -14.56 -2.07 11.72
N ASP A 74 -14.82 -2.79 12.80
CA ASP A 74 -16.18 -2.96 13.34
C ASP A 74 -16.55 -1.83 14.33
N LYS A 75 -15.62 -1.43 15.18
CA LYS A 75 -15.88 -0.52 16.31
C LYS A 75 -15.00 0.73 16.27
N HIS A 76 -13.69 0.55 15.98
CA HIS A 76 -12.72 1.62 16.10
C HIS A 76 -12.67 2.50 14.84
N LYS A 77 -12.70 3.82 15.07
CA LYS A 77 -12.45 4.85 14.07
C LYS A 77 -11.36 5.77 14.61
N GLY A 78 -10.15 5.62 14.08
CA GLY A 78 -9.02 6.47 14.46
C GLY A 78 -8.99 7.81 13.70
N LEU A 79 -7.82 8.44 13.67
CA LEU A 79 -7.64 9.81 13.17
C LEU A 79 -7.35 9.92 11.66
N ASP A 80 -7.07 8.80 11.00
CA ASP A 80 -6.70 8.82 9.58
C ASP A 80 -7.85 9.28 8.69
N GLY A 81 -7.51 10.20 7.79
CA GLY A 81 -8.37 10.61 6.67
C GLY A 81 -8.22 9.70 5.45
N PRO A 82 -8.82 10.12 4.32
CA PRO A 82 -8.66 9.43 3.03
C PRO A 82 -7.20 9.36 2.57
N ASP A 83 -6.87 8.32 1.80
CA ASP A 83 -5.54 8.18 1.21
C ASP A 83 -5.22 9.37 0.30
N LYS A 84 -3.97 9.86 0.36
CA LYS A 84 -3.52 11.00 -0.43
C LYS A 84 -3.35 10.60 -1.90
N MET A 85 -4.20 11.16 -2.77
CA MET A 85 -4.18 10.91 -4.21
C MET A 85 -3.40 11.98 -4.99
N SER A 86 -3.03 13.11 -4.36
CA SER A 86 -2.25 14.18 -4.96
C SER A 86 -0.77 14.10 -4.56
N PRO A 87 0.15 14.53 -5.42
CA PRO A 87 1.57 14.67 -5.07
C PRO A 87 1.77 15.61 -3.88
N TYR A 88 2.73 15.28 -3.03
CA TYR A 88 3.16 16.15 -1.92
C TYR A 88 4.66 15.95 -1.63
N PHE A 89 5.27 16.95 -1.01
CA PHE A 89 6.63 16.83 -0.50
C PHE A 89 6.58 16.29 0.93
N ASP A 90 7.40 15.28 1.23
CA ASP A 90 7.52 14.70 2.57
C ASP A 90 8.87 15.07 3.16
N ASP A 91 8.86 16.01 4.12
CA ASP A 91 10.07 16.54 4.76
C ASP A 91 10.86 15.44 5.50
N ASP A 92 10.20 14.42 6.04
CA ASP A 92 10.89 13.31 6.74
C ASP A 92 11.72 12.43 5.80
N PHE A 93 11.41 12.44 4.51
CA PHE A 93 12.13 11.71 3.47
C PHE A 93 12.91 12.65 2.53
N ASP A 94 12.74 13.96 2.70
CA ASP A 94 13.29 15.00 1.81
C ASP A 94 13.04 14.66 0.34
N ALA A 95 11.80 14.31 0.01
CA ALA A 95 11.43 13.82 -1.32
C ALA A 95 9.95 14.06 -1.66
N TRP A 96 9.67 14.13 -2.94
CA TRP A 96 8.31 14.09 -3.47
C TRP A 96 7.73 12.68 -3.37
N VAL A 97 6.46 12.61 -2.99
CA VAL A 97 5.70 11.38 -2.82
C VAL A 97 4.45 11.45 -3.70
N GLY A 98 4.28 10.42 -4.50
CA GLY A 98 3.06 10.17 -5.25
C GLY A 98 2.19 9.10 -4.59
N PRO A 99 0.93 8.93 -5.05
CA PRO A 99 0.07 7.87 -4.55
C PRO A 99 0.67 6.49 -4.83
N PHE A 100 0.48 5.59 -3.87
CA PHE A 100 0.78 4.17 -4.03
C PHE A 100 -0.52 3.42 -4.32
N ILE A 101 -0.56 2.68 -5.41
CA ILE A 101 -1.79 2.05 -5.92
C ILE A 101 -2.43 1.08 -4.92
N MET A 102 -1.62 0.42 -4.08
CA MET A 102 -2.10 -0.54 -3.09
C MET A 102 -2.51 0.10 -1.76
N ALA A 103 -2.23 1.40 -1.55
CA ALA A 103 -2.54 2.09 -0.30
C ALA A 103 -4.01 1.95 0.11
N GLY A 104 -4.91 2.01 -0.88
CA GLY A 104 -6.35 1.86 -0.66
C GLY A 104 -6.80 0.52 -0.07
N ILE A 105 -5.97 -0.51 -0.14
CA ILE A 105 -6.21 -1.83 0.47
C ILE A 105 -5.38 -1.97 1.74
N ASN A 106 -4.09 -1.74 1.64
CA ASN A 106 -3.12 -1.99 2.71
C ASN A 106 -3.42 -1.20 3.99
N THR A 107 -3.76 0.08 3.84
CA THR A 107 -4.05 0.94 5.00
C THR A 107 -5.26 0.45 5.80
N ARG A 108 -6.27 -0.15 5.14
CA ARG A 108 -7.43 -0.75 5.82
C ARG A 108 -7.03 -2.03 6.56
N VAL A 109 -6.16 -2.86 5.98
CA VAL A 109 -5.66 -4.08 6.63
C VAL A 109 -4.88 -3.72 7.89
N VAL A 110 -3.92 -2.80 7.83
CA VAL A 110 -3.13 -2.35 8.99
C VAL A 110 -4.03 -1.80 10.12
N ARG A 111 -5.04 -0.99 9.78
CA ARG A 111 -6.00 -0.48 10.77
C ARG A 111 -6.87 -1.57 11.37
N ARG A 112 -7.27 -2.56 10.54
CA ARG A 112 -8.01 -3.73 11.04
C ARG A 112 -7.16 -4.57 11.98
N THR A 113 -5.89 -4.78 11.68
CA THR A 113 -4.94 -5.47 12.56
C THR A 113 -4.81 -4.76 13.89
N ASN A 114 -4.70 -3.42 13.91
CA ASN A 114 -4.69 -2.66 15.17
C ASN A 114 -5.94 -2.95 16.00
N GLU A 115 -7.13 -2.89 15.40
CA GLU A 115 -8.39 -3.19 16.11
C GLU A 115 -8.46 -4.63 16.62
N LEU A 116 -8.04 -5.60 15.80
CA LEU A 116 -8.04 -7.03 16.19
C LEU A 116 -7.06 -7.34 17.35
N LEU A 117 -6.05 -6.51 17.51
CA LEU A 117 -5.08 -6.58 18.60
C LEU A 117 -5.44 -5.60 19.76
N ASP A 118 -6.72 -5.30 19.93
CA ASP A 118 -7.22 -4.40 20.98
C ASP A 118 -6.55 -3.02 20.99
N ASN A 119 -6.30 -2.46 19.79
CA ASN A 119 -5.63 -1.19 19.55
C ASN A 119 -4.23 -1.10 20.18
N ILE A 120 -3.46 -2.19 20.08
CA ILE A 120 -2.10 -2.27 20.66
C ILE A 120 -1.14 -1.19 20.13
N TYR A 121 -1.42 -0.60 18.93
CA TYR A 121 -0.63 0.51 18.38
C TYR A 121 -1.08 1.89 18.90
N GLY A 122 -2.22 1.96 19.58
CA GLY A 122 -2.89 3.16 20.06
C GLY A 122 -4.20 3.43 19.30
N GLU A 123 -5.14 4.08 20.00
CA GLU A 123 -6.41 4.51 19.38
C GLU A 123 -6.20 5.70 18.43
N ASP A 124 -5.16 6.50 18.67
CA ASP A 124 -4.74 7.65 17.88
C ASP A 124 -3.62 7.34 16.87
N PHE A 125 -3.35 6.06 16.63
CA PHE A 125 -2.34 5.61 15.66
C PHE A 125 -2.70 6.06 14.24
N GLU A 126 -1.74 6.70 13.57
CA GLU A 126 -1.86 7.15 12.18
C GLU A 126 -0.98 6.31 11.24
N TYR A 127 -1.52 5.97 10.08
CA TYR A 127 -0.81 5.20 9.06
C TYR A 127 -1.11 5.68 7.65
N ASN A 128 -0.07 5.88 6.83
CA ASN A 128 -0.23 6.23 5.43
C ASN A 128 0.84 5.60 4.55
N GLU A 129 0.49 5.39 3.28
CA GLU A 129 1.38 4.84 2.26
C GLU A 129 1.55 5.81 1.09
N GLY A 130 2.71 5.72 0.43
CA GLY A 130 3.03 6.48 -0.77
C GLY A 130 4.29 5.99 -1.44
N SER A 131 4.53 6.44 -2.67
CA SER A 131 5.71 6.10 -3.45
C SER A 131 6.66 7.29 -3.54
N ILE A 132 7.91 7.12 -3.12
CA ILE A 132 8.96 8.13 -3.29
C ILE A 132 9.33 8.22 -4.77
N THR A 133 9.34 9.45 -5.29
CA THR A 133 9.66 9.73 -6.69
C THR A 133 10.92 10.58 -6.85
N GLY A 134 11.56 10.95 -5.74
CA GLY A 134 12.82 11.68 -5.72
C GLY A 134 12.69 13.15 -5.32
N LYS A 135 13.79 13.88 -5.48
CA LYS A 135 13.90 15.29 -5.07
C LYS A 135 13.71 16.25 -6.24
N GLY A 136 13.44 17.52 -5.89
CA GLY A 136 13.39 18.62 -6.84
C GLY A 136 12.33 18.46 -7.95
N PRO A 137 12.50 19.16 -9.10
CA PRO A 137 11.51 19.15 -10.17
C PRO A 137 11.26 17.76 -10.79
N LYS A 138 12.29 16.92 -10.89
CA LYS A 138 12.16 15.54 -11.41
C LYS A 138 11.28 14.70 -10.48
N GLY A 139 11.47 14.84 -9.18
CA GLY A 139 10.62 14.16 -8.19
C GLY A 139 9.16 14.60 -8.28
N LEU A 140 8.91 15.90 -8.40
CA LEU A 140 7.55 16.43 -8.60
C LEU A 140 6.89 15.88 -9.87
N ILE A 141 7.62 15.84 -10.98
CA ILE A 141 7.12 15.25 -12.24
C ILE A 141 6.78 13.78 -12.03
N GLY A 142 7.67 13.02 -11.40
CA GLY A 142 7.42 11.60 -11.08
C GLY A 142 6.18 11.39 -10.21
N ALA A 143 6.02 12.18 -9.14
CA ALA A 143 4.86 12.10 -8.25
C ALA A 143 3.56 12.48 -8.96
N THR A 144 3.60 13.49 -9.82
CA THR A 144 2.45 13.91 -10.63
C THR A 144 2.07 12.83 -11.64
N THR A 145 3.06 12.25 -12.33
CA THR A 145 2.84 11.14 -13.27
C THR A 145 2.25 9.92 -12.57
N SER A 146 2.77 9.54 -11.40
CA SER A 146 2.21 8.46 -10.57
C SER A 146 0.74 8.73 -10.23
N GLY A 147 0.40 9.96 -9.82
CA GLY A 147 -0.97 10.38 -9.54
C GLY A 147 -1.88 10.30 -10.78
N MET A 148 -1.39 10.75 -11.94
CA MET A 148 -2.14 10.67 -13.20
C MET A 148 -2.36 9.22 -13.65
N VAL A 149 -1.35 8.35 -13.50
CA VAL A 149 -1.47 6.93 -13.86
C VAL A 149 -2.50 6.26 -12.93
N THR A 150 -2.35 6.41 -11.61
CA THR A 150 -3.25 5.80 -10.63
C THR A 150 -4.69 6.30 -10.79
N GLY A 151 -4.88 7.62 -10.86
CA GLY A 151 -6.19 8.23 -11.05
C GLY A 151 -6.79 7.97 -12.44
N GLY A 152 -5.95 7.99 -13.48
CA GLY A 152 -6.34 7.68 -14.85
C GLY A 152 -6.81 6.23 -15.01
N MET A 153 -6.08 5.27 -14.44
CA MET A 153 -6.50 3.86 -14.43
C MET A 153 -7.83 3.66 -13.70
N ALA A 154 -8.01 4.29 -12.53
CA ALA A 154 -9.27 4.25 -11.79
C ALA A 154 -10.43 4.86 -12.60
N GLY A 155 -10.20 6.02 -13.24
CA GLY A 155 -11.19 6.67 -14.10
C GLY A 155 -11.56 5.83 -15.33
N MET A 156 -10.57 5.24 -16.02
CA MET A 156 -10.80 4.35 -17.16
C MET A 156 -11.55 3.07 -16.76
N ALA A 157 -11.24 2.51 -15.58
CA ALA A 157 -11.95 1.36 -15.05
C ALA A 157 -13.41 1.68 -14.69
N ALA A 158 -13.69 2.89 -14.22
CA ALA A 158 -15.03 3.34 -13.85
C ALA A 158 -15.93 3.58 -15.08
N PHE A 159 -15.37 4.02 -16.23
CA PHE A 159 -16.16 4.36 -17.42
C PHE A 159 -16.19 3.20 -18.42
N SER A 160 -17.38 2.71 -18.76
CA SER A 160 -17.56 1.45 -19.54
C SER A 160 -16.85 1.42 -20.91
N PRO A 161 -16.90 2.46 -21.75
CA PRO A 161 -16.20 2.44 -23.05
C PRO A 161 -14.68 2.33 -22.92
N THR A 162 -14.07 3.06 -21.97
CA THR A 162 -12.61 3.06 -21.77
C THR A 162 -12.12 1.81 -21.06
N ARG A 163 -12.99 1.13 -20.30
CA ARG A 163 -12.68 -0.14 -19.65
C ARG A 163 -12.29 -1.23 -20.65
N SER A 164 -13.00 -1.33 -21.78
CA SER A 164 -12.67 -2.31 -22.83
C SER A 164 -11.30 -2.06 -23.44
N ILE A 165 -10.95 -0.77 -23.60
CA ILE A 165 -9.62 -0.36 -24.07
C ILE A 165 -8.58 -0.73 -23.01
N LEU A 166 -8.81 -0.40 -21.75
CA LEU A 166 -7.89 -0.73 -20.66
C LEU A 166 -7.65 -2.24 -20.54
N LYS A 167 -8.70 -3.06 -20.67
CA LYS A 167 -8.59 -4.53 -20.66
C LYS A 167 -7.70 -5.07 -21.78
N SER A 168 -7.57 -4.38 -22.91
CA SER A 168 -6.72 -4.85 -24.03
C SER A 168 -5.21 -4.62 -23.78
N PHE A 169 -4.85 -3.75 -22.85
CA PHE A 169 -3.45 -3.46 -22.49
C PHE A 169 -2.99 -4.17 -21.22
N LEU A 170 -3.91 -4.76 -20.48
CA LEU A 170 -3.62 -5.40 -19.21
C LEU A 170 -3.59 -6.93 -19.37
N PRO A 171 -2.78 -7.63 -18.55
CA PRO A 171 -2.71 -9.09 -18.60
C PRO A 171 -4.08 -9.71 -18.26
N LYS A 172 -4.43 -10.75 -18.97
CA LYS A 172 -5.66 -11.53 -18.75
C LYS A 172 -5.50 -12.45 -17.54
N PRO A 173 -6.62 -12.93 -16.95
CA PRO A 173 -6.55 -13.98 -15.93
C PRO A 173 -5.70 -15.17 -16.41
N GLY A 174 -4.70 -15.55 -15.60
CA GLY A 174 -3.72 -16.58 -15.94
C GLY A 174 -2.48 -16.07 -16.69
N GLU A 175 -2.47 -14.81 -17.14
CA GLU A 175 -1.29 -14.17 -17.72
C GLU A 175 -0.53 -13.37 -16.66
N GLY A 176 0.79 -13.27 -16.82
CA GLY A 176 1.68 -12.53 -15.94
C GLY A 176 2.99 -12.16 -16.63
N PRO A 177 3.95 -11.58 -15.91
CA PRO A 177 5.26 -11.28 -16.45
C PRO A 177 6.02 -12.55 -16.85
N SER A 178 7.04 -12.39 -17.69
CA SER A 178 7.93 -13.50 -18.05
C SER A 178 8.68 -14.04 -16.86
N GLU A 179 9.16 -15.30 -16.94
CA GLU A 179 9.99 -15.92 -15.90
C GLU A 179 11.21 -15.04 -15.57
N GLU A 180 11.85 -14.46 -16.55
CA GLU A 180 12.98 -13.55 -16.39
C GLU A 180 12.62 -12.31 -15.55
N ILE A 181 11.46 -11.69 -15.81
CA ILE A 181 10.96 -10.55 -15.01
C ILE A 181 10.65 -11.01 -13.58
N MET A 182 10.08 -12.19 -13.41
CA MET A 182 9.76 -12.73 -12.10
C MET A 182 11.02 -13.05 -11.27
N GLU A 183 12.05 -13.59 -11.90
CA GLU A 183 13.32 -13.93 -11.21
C GLU A 183 14.17 -12.72 -10.87
N ASN A 184 14.21 -11.71 -11.74
CA ASN A 184 15.02 -10.50 -11.57
C ASN A 184 14.22 -9.33 -10.96
N GLY A 185 12.97 -9.54 -10.61
CA GLY A 185 12.16 -8.56 -9.94
C GLY A 185 12.64 -8.25 -8.53
N TYR A 186 12.21 -7.12 -7.99
CA TYR A 186 12.52 -6.72 -6.62
C TYR A 186 11.48 -5.73 -6.09
N PHE A 187 11.50 -5.51 -4.80
CA PHE A 187 10.85 -4.37 -4.18
C PHE A 187 11.65 -3.85 -2.99
N GLU A 188 11.55 -2.56 -2.78
CA GLU A 188 12.17 -1.85 -1.66
C GLU A 188 11.15 -0.93 -1.00
N ILE A 189 11.03 -1.07 0.31
CA ILE A 189 10.09 -0.33 1.13
C ILE A 189 10.81 0.21 2.33
N GLU A 190 10.52 1.43 2.70
CA GLU A 190 10.97 2.04 3.93
C GLU A 190 9.77 2.46 4.78
N LEU A 191 9.75 2.03 6.04
CA LEU A 191 8.83 2.50 7.04
C LEU A 191 9.55 3.47 7.98
N LEU A 192 8.90 4.58 8.27
CA LEU A 192 9.34 5.53 9.31
C LEU A 192 8.30 5.57 10.41
N GLY A 193 8.67 5.09 11.58
CA GLY A 193 7.89 5.24 12.81
C GLY A 193 8.28 6.51 13.55
N ILE A 194 7.30 7.37 13.78
CA ILE A 194 7.48 8.65 14.44
C ILE A 194 7.23 8.48 15.94
N HIS A 195 8.27 8.75 16.74
CA HIS A 195 8.15 8.72 18.19
C HIS A 195 7.21 9.83 18.68
N PRO A 196 6.31 9.57 19.64
CA PRO A 196 5.25 10.53 20.01
C PRO A 196 5.76 11.87 20.56
N THR A 197 6.94 11.92 21.16
CA THR A 197 7.46 13.11 21.85
C THR A 197 8.92 13.46 21.53
N ASP A 198 9.68 12.56 20.91
CA ASP A 198 11.12 12.74 20.71
C ASP A 198 11.55 12.21 19.33
N ARG A 199 11.67 13.11 18.36
CA ARG A 199 12.05 12.80 16.99
C ARG A 199 13.43 12.16 16.84
N SER A 200 14.32 12.29 17.83
CA SER A 200 15.63 11.62 17.82
C SER A 200 15.51 10.09 18.02
N LYS A 201 14.36 9.61 18.44
CA LYS A 201 14.00 8.20 18.64
C LYS A 201 13.10 7.66 17.53
N ASP A 202 12.91 8.40 16.46
CA ASP A 202 12.22 7.88 15.27
C ASP A 202 12.94 6.64 14.77
N MET A 203 12.16 5.65 14.34
CA MET A 203 12.71 4.38 13.89
C MET A 203 12.45 4.17 12.39
N ARG A 204 13.47 3.69 11.67
CA ARG A 204 13.33 3.30 10.28
C ARG A 204 13.49 1.79 10.13
N VAL A 205 12.62 1.20 9.34
CA VAL A 205 12.65 -0.23 8.97
C VAL A 205 12.67 -0.32 7.46
N TRP A 206 13.55 -1.17 6.95
CA TRP A 206 13.65 -1.47 5.53
C TRP A 206 13.15 -2.88 5.27
N ILE A 207 12.34 -3.02 4.23
CA ILE A 207 11.84 -4.30 3.74
C ILE A 207 12.29 -4.42 2.29
N HIS A 208 13.00 -5.48 1.99
CA HIS A 208 13.52 -5.77 0.67
C HIS A 208 13.10 -7.17 0.24
N GLY A 209 12.69 -7.30 -1.02
CA GLY A 209 12.47 -8.58 -1.67
C GLY A 209 13.28 -8.66 -2.96
N ASP A 210 13.88 -9.82 -3.20
CA ASP A 210 14.79 -10.13 -4.30
C ASP A 210 14.11 -10.82 -5.49
N LYS A 211 12.78 -10.84 -5.50
CA LYS A 211 11.92 -11.39 -6.55
C LYS A 211 10.76 -10.44 -6.81
N ASP A 212 10.10 -10.63 -7.96
CA ASP A 212 8.97 -9.79 -8.32
C ASP A 212 7.87 -9.83 -7.25
N PRO A 213 7.25 -8.69 -6.94
CA PRO A 213 6.20 -8.62 -5.94
C PRO A 213 4.91 -9.33 -6.36
N GLY A 214 4.61 -9.41 -7.68
CA GLY A 214 3.34 -9.91 -8.19
C GLY A 214 3.14 -11.42 -8.06
N TYR A 215 4.21 -12.21 -8.20
CA TYR A 215 4.14 -13.67 -8.19
C TYR A 215 5.13 -14.34 -7.24
N LYS A 216 6.43 -14.23 -7.47
CA LYS A 216 7.43 -15.00 -6.72
C LYS A 216 7.46 -14.63 -5.24
N SER A 217 7.55 -13.33 -4.93
CA SER A 217 7.51 -12.87 -3.53
C SER A 217 6.14 -13.11 -2.90
N THR A 218 5.06 -12.91 -3.63
CA THR A 218 3.69 -13.21 -3.16
C THR A 218 3.52 -14.70 -2.87
N ALA A 219 4.01 -15.61 -3.74
CA ALA A 219 3.97 -17.04 -3.49
C ALA A 219 4.71 -17.44 -2.20
N LYS A 220 5.90 -16.86 -1.97
CA LYS A 220 6.64 -17.05 -0.72
C LYS A 220 5.84 -16.54 0.49
N MET A 221 5.32 -15.33 0.43
CA MET A 221 4.56 -14.73 1.54
C MET A 221 3.31 -15.53 1.89
N ILE A 222 2.53 -15.98 0.90
CA ILE A 222 1.32 -16.77 1.16
C ILE A 222 1.66 -18.15 1.72
N SER A 223 2.74 -18.78 1.25
CA SER A 223 3.19 -20.06 1.75
C SER A 223 3.64 -19.96 3.20
N GLU A 224 4.46 -18.98 3.55
CA GLU A 224 4.90 -18.73 4.93
C GLU A 224 3.71 -18.38 5.85
N SER A 225 2.77 -17.59 5.35
CA SER A 225 1.53 -17.29 6.11
C SER A 225 0.72 -18.54 6.40
N ALA A 226 0.59 -19.45 5.43
CA ALA A 226 -0.13 -20.71 5.61
C ALA A 226 0.58 -21.68 6.58
N LEU A 227 1.91 -21.69 6.56
CA LEU A 227 2.71 -22.52 7.49
C LEU A 227 2.70 -21.98 8.93
N SER A 228 2.31 -20.72 9.12
CA SER A 228 2.25 -20.09 10.43
C SER A 228 0.90 -20.28 11.14
N LEU A 229 -0.10 -20.86 10.47
CA LEU A 229 -1.41 -21.17 11.02
C LEU A 229 -1.40 -22.55 11.73
#